data_56a4242208b6379e9cb0cb570312bc10
#
_entry.id   56a4242208b6379e9cb0cb570312bc10
#
_cell.length_a   1.000
_cell.length_b   1.000
_cell.length_c   1.000
_cell.angle_alpha   90.00
_cell.angle_beta   90.00
_cell.angle_gamma   90.00
#
_symmetry.space_group_name_H-M   'P 1'
#
loop_
_entity.id
_entity.type
_entity.pdbx_description
1 polymer ?
#
loop_
_entity_poly.entity_id
_entity_poly.type
_entity_poly.pdbx_seq_one_letter_code
_entity_poly.pdbx_strand_id
1 'polypeptide(L)'
;MYNLKKYYFINKFDKNHLENLDNKVSIIYRNYNIANDENLIIKIKKFCKKRGICFYLANEIKLAIKLNLDGVYLPSFNKNLLINCIKLKKSFRVIGSAHNIKEINIKLNQGCDEIFLSPVFKIKNRYLGLYGLINIMKYNPKKTIALGGINQKNIKFLKIFNLDGFAAIDYFDKKKAPKKLGAF
;
A
#
# COMPACT_ATOMS: atom_id res chain seq x y z
N MET A 1 -12.49 10.58 15.55
CA MET A 1 -11.48 10.85 14.50
C MET A 1 -11.17 9.51 13.83
N TYR A 2 -11.56 9.28 12.59
CA TYR A 2 -11.29 8.03 11.88
C TYR A 2 -9.77 7.87 11.72
N ASN A 3 -9.21 6.85 12.34
CA ASN A 3 -7.77 6.58 12.29
C ASN A 3 -7.49 5.81 10.98
N LEU A 4 -7.31 6.56 9.87
CA LEU A 4 -7.01 5.99 8.56
C LEU A 4 -5.72 5.16 8.61
N LYS A 5 -5.76 3.95 8.11
CA LYS A 5 -4.56 3.14 7.89
C LYS A 5 -3.64 3.86 6.91
N LYS A 6 -2.35 3.76 7.14
CA LYS A 6 -1.33 4.42 6.33
C LYS A 6 -0.36 3.38 5.78
N TYR A 7 -0.13 3.43 4.47
CA TYR A 7 0.80 2.53 3.77
C TYR A 7 1.83 3.35 3.00
N TYR A 8 3.09 3.02 3.19
CA TYR A 8 4.20 3.66 2.47
C TYR A 8 4.88 2.66 1.55
N PHE A 9 4.92 2.97 0.25
CA PHE A 9 5.67 2.19 -0.73
C PHE A 9 7.12 2.64 -0.76
N ILE A 10 8.03 1.69 -0.57
CA ILE A 10 9.46 1.90 -0.70
C ILE A 10 10.04 0.97 -1.76
N ASN A 11 11.07 1.42 -2.48
CA ASN A 11 11.85 0.63 -3.44
C ASN A 11 13.30 0.43 -3.01
N LYS A 12 13.72 1.09 -1.95
CA LYS A 12 15.02 0.97 -1.29
C LYS A 12 14.87 1.10 0.22
N PHE A 13 15.80 0.55 0.97
CA PHE A 13 15.83 0.65 2.42
C PHE A 13 16.67 1.87 2.85
N ASP A 14 16.01 2.92 3.27
CA ASP A 14 16.62 4.09 3.91
C ASP A 14 16.22 4.10 5.39
N LYS A 15 17.11 3.58 6.24
CA LYS A 15 16.85 3.44 7.67
C LYS A 15 16.57 4.79 8.33
N ASN A 16 17.38 5.81 8.04
CA ASN A 16 17.26 7.13 8.65
C ASN A 16 15.91 7.79 8.30
N HIS A 17 15.46 7.64 7.06
CA HIS A 17 14.16 8.13 6.65
C HIS A 17 13.02 7.39 7.36
N LEU A 18 13.09 6.06 7.42
CA LEU A 18 12.06 5.23 8.04
C LEU A 18 11.98 5.37 9.56
N GLU A 19 13.10 5.70 10.23
CA GLU A 19 13.12 5.96 11.69
C GLU A 19 12.30 7.19 12.08
N ASN A 20 12.17 8.16 11.17
CA ASN A 20 11.40 9.37 11.39
C ASN A 20 9.90 9.25 11.09
N LEU A 21 9.44 8.09 10.62
CA LEU A 21 8.03 7.84 10.37
C LEU A 21 7.30 7.40 11.64
N ASP A 22 6.00 7.73 11.69
CA ASP A 22 5.08 7.19 12.69
C ASP A 22 5.05 5.64 12.58
N ASN A 23 5.12 4.93 13.71
CA ASN A 23 5.07 3.47 13.77
C ASN A 23 3.71 2.88 13.35
N LYS A 24 2.68 3.71 13.17
CA LYS A 24 1.38 3.33 12.59
C LYS A 24 1.39 3.26 11.07
N VAL A 25 2.52 3.56 10.41
CA VAL A 25 2.67 3.50 8.96
C VAL A 25 3.19 2.12 8.56
N SER A 26 2.37 1.32 7.90
CA SER A 26 2.77 0.03 7.32
C SER A 26 3.69 0.24 6.11
N ILE A 27 4.69 -0.62 5.95
CA ILE A 27 5.66 -0.56 4.85
C ILE A 27 5.34 -1.61 3.80
N ILE A 28 5.35 -1.19 2.53
CA ILE A 28 5.28 -2.09 1.37
C ILE A 28 6.58 -1.94 0.58
N TYR A 29 7.43 -2.98 0.59
CA TYR A 29 8.62 -3.00 -0.25
C TYR A 29 8.26 -3.46 -1.65
N ARG A 30 8.52 -2.60 -2.64
CA ARG A 30 8.16 -2.83 -4.05
C ARG A 30 9.33 -2.48 -4.96
N ASN A 31 10.04 -3.49 -5.42
CA ASN A 31 11.06 -3.35 -6.44
C ASN A 31 10.87 -4.45 -7.49
N TYR A 32 10.41 -4.10 -8.69
CA TYR A 32 10.20 -5.04 -9.79
C TYR A 32 11.38 -5.12 -10.76
N ASN A 33 12.36 -4.23 -10.63
CA ASN A 33 13.47 -4.10 -11.57
C ASN A 33 14.66 -4.98 -11.20
N ILE A 34 14.73 -5.45 -9.97
CA ILE A 34 15.85 -6.23 -9.44
C ILE A 34 15.26 -7.44 -8.73
N ALA A 35 15.90 -8.61 -8.89
CA ALA A 35 15.55 -9.78 -8.10
C ALA A 35 15.60 -9.43 -6.61
N ASN A 36 14.60 -9.84 -5.85
CA ASN A 36 14.54 -9.51 -4.43
C ASN A 36 15.69 -10.16 -3.68
N ASP A 37 16.60 -9.34 -3.17
CA ASP A 37 17.66 -9.78 -2.25
C ASP A 37 17.02 -10.18 -0.91
N GLU A 38 17.09 -11.47 -0.61
CA GLU A 38 16.52 -12.04 0.63
C GLU A 38 17.17 -11.40 1.87
N ASN A 39 18.47 -11.10 1.85
CA ASN A 39 19.16 -10.46 2.96
C ASN A 39 18.63 -9.05 3.24
N LEU A 40 18.36 -8.30 2.16
CA LEU A 40 17.74 -6.98 2.28
C LEU A 40 16.32 -7.09 2.89
N ILE A 41 15.52 -8.04 2.43
CA ILE A 41 14.17 -8.26 2.96
C ILE A 41 14.21 -8.62 4.45
N ILE A 42 15.14 -9.49 4.85
CA ILE A 42 15.36 -9.85 6.27
C ILE A 42 15.75 -8.60 7.09
N LYS A 43 16.62 -7.74 6.54
CA LYS A 43 17.03 -6.49 7.19
C LYS A 43 15.84 -5.54 7.41
N ILE A 44 15.00 -5.37 6.39
CA ILE A 44 13.77 -4.55 6.49
C ILE A 44 12.82 -5.18 7.52
N LYS A 45 12.60 -6.50 7.46
CA LYS A 45 11.76 -7.22 8.44
C LYS A 45 12.21 -6.99 9.88
N LYS A 46 13.52 -7.15 10.16
CA LYS A 46 14.08 -6.93 11.51
C LYS A 46 13.82 -5.50 11.99
N PHE A 47 14.01 -4.52 11.10
CA PHE A 47 13.74 -3.12 11.38
C PHE A 47 12.25 -2.89 11.71
N CYS A 48 11.35 -3.36 10.86
CA CYS A 48 9.91 -3.20 11.06
C CYS A 48 9.42 -3.88 12.33
N LYS A 49 9.88 -5.12 12.60
CA LYS A 49 9.54 -5.86 13.82
C LYS A 49 9.96 -5.11 15.08
N LYS A 50 11.18 -4.54 15.12
CA LYS A 50 11.67 -3.75 16.28
C LYS A 50 10.78 -2.55 16.58
N ARG A 51 10.12 -1.99 15.58
CA ARG A 51 9.25 -0.80 15.68
C ARG A 51 7.75 -1.11 15.75
N GLY A 52 7.36 -2.39 15.73
CA GLY A 52 5.94 -2.77 15.67
C GLY A 52 5.22 -2.35 14.37
N ILE A 53 5.97 -2.21 13.27
CA ILE A 53 5.47 -1.81 11.95
C ILE A 53 5.14 -3.05 11.13
N CYS A 54 3.94 -3.12 10.53
CA CYS A 54 3.60 -4.18 9.58
C CYS A 54 4.41 -4.04 8.29
N PHE A 55 4.94 -5.16 7.79
CA PHE A 55 5.77 -5.23 6.60
C PHE A 55 5.20 -6.18 5.56
N TYR A 56 4.97 -5.65 4.35
CA TYR A 56 4.42 -6.36 3.20
C TYR A 56 5.43 -6.39 2.05
N LEU A 57 5.53 -7.55 1.38
CA LEU A 57 6.38 -7.71 0.20
C LEU A 57 5.52 -7.70 -1.07
N ALA A 58 5.93 -6.95 -2.08
CA ALA A 58 5.17 -6.85 -3.31
C ALA A 58 5.43 -8.04 -4.23
N ASN A 59 4.35 -8.73 -4.62
CA ASN A 59 4.30 -9.78 -5.65
C ASN A 59 5.11 -11.07 -5.39
N GLU A 60 5.78 -11.18 -4.24
CA GLU A 60 6.64 -12.31 -3.88
C GLU A 60 6.02 -13.14 -2.74
N ILE A 61 4.95 -13.88 -3.06
CA ILE A 61 4.13 -14.58 -2.07
C ILE A 61 4.93 -15.67 -1.35
N LYS A 62 5.65 -16.51 -2.13
CA LYS A 62 6.44 -17.61 -1.57
C LYS A 62 7.52 -17.09 -0.61
N LEU A 63 8.21 -16.00 -0.99
CA LEU A 63 9.23 -15.39 -0.16
C LEU A 63 8.63 -14.73 1.09
N ALA A 64 7.49 -14.06 0.95
CA ALA A 64 6.79 -13.47 2.09
C ALA A 64 6.39 -14.51 3.14
N ILE A 65 5.93 -15.68 2.70
CA ILE A 65 5.60 -16.82 3.56
C ILE A 65 6.86 -17.43 4.17
N LYS A 66 7.88 -17.76 3.34
CA LYS A 66 9.17 -18.30 3.78
C LYS A 66 9.78 -17.45 4.89
N LEU A 67 9.78 -16.15 4.71
CA LEU A 67 10.32 -15.19 5.66
C LEU A 67 9.35 -14.82 6.79
N ASN A 68 8.16 -15.42 6.87
CA ASN A 68 7.16 -15.13 7.89
C ASN A 68 6.91 -13.62 8.06
N LEU A 69 6.60 -12.94 6.95
CA LEU A 69 6.23 -11.52 6.94
C LEU A 69 4.76 -11.33 7.39
N ASP A 70 4.34 -10.08 7.57
CA ASP A 70 2.95 -9.77 7.96
C ASP A 70 1.97 -9.98 6.80
N GLY A 71 2.47 -9.99 5.56
CA GLY A 71 1.65 -10.28 4.38
C GLY A 71 2.32 -9.95 3.06
N VAL A 72 1.50 -9.92 2.02
CA VAL A 72 1.90 -9.67 0.64
C VAL A 72 1.03 -8.59 0.01
N TYR A 73 1.64 -7.78 -0.87
CA TYR A 73 0.93 -6.86 -1.74
C TYR A 73 0.89 -7.40 -3.18
N LEU A 74 -0.31 -7.54 -3.74
CA LEU A 74 -0.58 -8.02 -5.08
C LEU A 74 -0.90 -6.85 -6.01
N PRO A 75 -0.01 -6.51 -6.96
CA PRO A 75 -0.28 -5.48 -7.93
C PRO A 75 -1.45 -5.85 -8.85
N SER A 76 -2.03 -4.86 -9.52
CA SER A 76 -3.19 -5.03 -10.41
C SER A 76 -2.92 -6.02 -11.54
N PHE A 77 -1.70 -6.08 -12.06
CA PHE A 77 -1.31 -7.00 -13.12
C PHE A 77 -1.19 -8.47 -12.68
N ASN A 78 -1.05 -8.75 -11.37
CA ASN A 78 -1.08 -10.13 -10.87
C ASN A 78 -2.51 -10.65 -10.90
N LYS A 79 -2.75 -11.67 -11.72
CA LYS A 79 -4.08 -12.32 -11.91
C LYS A 79 -4.10 -13.78 -11.44
N ASN A 80 -3.06 -14.24 -10.74
CA ASN A 80 -2.98 -15.62 -10.29
C ASN A 80 -4.00 -15.91 -9.19
N LEU A 81 -4.98 -16.79 -9.47
CA LEU A 81 -6.06 -17.14 -8.55
C LEU A 81 -5.67 -18.23 -7.53
N LEU A 82 -4.58 -18.95 -7.73
CA LEU A 82 -4.10 -19.99 -6.81
C LEU A 82 -3.65 -19.44 -5.46
N ILE A 83 -3.59 -18.14 -5.32
CA ILE A 83 -3.16 -17.43 -4.10
C ILE A 83 -4.10 -17.72 -2.91
N ASN A 84 -5.40 -17.96 -3.16
CA ASN A 84 -6.37 -18.27 -2.11
C ASN A 84 -5.99 -19.50 -1.28
N CYS A 85 -5.27 -20.46 -1.87
CA CYS A 85 -4.87 -21.69 -1.21
C CYS A 85 -3.68 -21.52 -0.26
N ILE A 86 -3.08 -20.31 -0.20
CA ILE A 86 -1.78 -20.10 0.44
C ILE A 86 -1.91 -19.38 1.81
N LYS A 87 -3.11 -19.11 2.29
CA LYS A 87 -3.32 -18.53 3.65
C LYS A 87 -3.02 -19.56 4.74
N LEU A 88 -1.74 -19.86 4.94
CA LEU A 88 -1.28 -20.79 5.95
C LEU A 88 -1.36 -20.23 7.38
N LYS A 89 -1.48 -18.91 7.54
CA LYS A 89 -1.45 -18.22 8.82
C LYS A 89 -2.58 -17.22 8.92
N LYS A 90 -3.40 -17.31 9.98
CA LYS A 90 -4.55 -16.41 10.21
C LYS A 90 -4.19 -14.92 10.23
N SER A 91 -2.97 -14.60 10.67
CA SER A 91 -2.47 -13.21 10.72
C SER A 91 -1.85 -12.72 9.41
N PHE A 92 -1.61 -13.61 8.40
CA PHE A 92 -1.02 -13.22 7.13
C PHE A 92 -2.06 -12.47 6.28
N ARG A 93 -1.74 -11.23 5.90
CA ARG A 93 -2.64 -10.37 5.13
C ARG A 93 -2.28 -10.40 3.64
N VAL A 94 -3.31 -10.52 2.82
CA VAL A 94 -3.19 -10.35 1.37
C VAL A 94 -3.87 -9.03 1.02
N ILE A 95 -3.07 -8.07 0.54
CA ILE A 95 -3.57 -6.77 0.08
C ILE A 95 -3.37 -6.65 -1.42
N GLY A 96 -4.34 -6.11 -2.14
CA GLY A 96 -4.28 -6.02 -3.59
C GLY A 96 -4.52 -4.61 -4.11
N SER A 97 -4.18 -4.33 -5.37
CA SER A 97 -4.58 -3.09 -6.04
C SER A 97 -5.42 -3.35 -7.28
N ALA A 98 -6.31 -2.39 -7.57
CA ALA A 98 -7.21 -2.43 -8.71
C ALA A 98 -7.44 -1.03 -9.28
N HIS A 99 -7.67 -0.94 -10.61
CA HIS A 99 -7.95 0.28 -11.34
C HIS A 99 -9.40 0.33 -11.86
N ASN A 100 -10.10 -0.80 -11.84
CA ASN A 100 -11.44 -0.96 -12.38
C ASN A 100 -12.16 -2.15 -11.73
N ILE A 101 -13.45 -2.31 -12.02
CA ILE A 101 -14.31 -3.34 -11.45
C ILE A 101 -13.80 -4.76 -11.78
N LYS A 102 -13.30 -5.02 -12.99
CA LYS A 102 -12.77 -6.33 -13.36
C LYS A 102 -11.58 -6.72 -12.47
N GLU A 103 -10.69 -5.78 -12.20
CA GLU A 103 -9.54 -6.01 -11.32
C GLU A 103 -9.95 -6.15 -9.86
N ILE A 104 -10.98 -5.44 -9.39
CA ILE A 104 -11.58 -5.64 -8.06
C ILE A 104 -12.03 -7.10 -7.92
N ASN A 105 -12.80 -7.62 -8.88
CA ASN A 105 -13.28 -9.00 -8.85
C ASN A 105 -12.12 -10.02 -8.83
N ILE A 106 -11.04 -9.78 -9.58
CA ILE A 106 -9.84 -10.61 -9.52
C ILE A 106 -9.25 -10.58 -8.10
N LYS A 107 -9.14 -9.41 -7.47
CA LYS A 107 -8.60 -9.28 -6.11
C LYS A 107 -9.49 -9.94 -5.06
N LEU A 108 -10.79 -9.88 -5.23
CA LEU A 108 -11.75 -10.60 -4.38
C LEU A 108 -11.54 -12.11 -4.49
N ASN A 109 -11.44 -12.64 -5.72
CA ASN A 109 -11.17 -14.05 -5.99
C ASN A 109 -9.77 -14.50 -5.51
N GLN A 110 -8.80 -13.59 -5.45
CA GLN A 110 -7.49 -13.82 -4.83
C GLN A 110 -7.54 -13.81 -3.30
N GLY A 111 -8.70 -13.55 -2.69
CA GLY A 111 -8.88 -13.51 -1.25
C GLY A 111 -8.20 -12.32 -0.58
N CYS A 112 -8.08 -11.19 -1.27
CA CYS A 112 -7.53 -9.97 -0.67
C CYS A 112 -8.36 -9.49 0.52
N ASP A 113 -7.70 -9.12 1.60
CA ASP A 113 -8.34 -8.56 2.80
C ASP A 113 -8.64 -7.07 2.64
N GLU A 114 -7.82 -6.39 1.82
CA GLU A 114 -7.92 -4.95 1.53
C GLU A 114 -7.60 -4.72 0.05
N ILE A 115 -8.32 -3.79 -0.59
CA ILE A 115 -8.11 -3.44 -1.99
C ILE A 115 -7.74 -1.95 -2.12
N PHE A 116 -6.60 -1.70 -2.72
CA PHE A 116 -6.09 -0.37 -3.02
C PHE A 116 -6.65 0.07 -4.37
N LEU A 117 -7.48 1.11 -4.37
CA LEU A 117 -8.06 1.69 -5.58
C LEU A 117 -7.18 2.82 -6.10
N SER A 118 -6.76 2.73 -7.34
CA SER A 118 -5.78 3.66 -7.91
C SER A 118 -5.94 3.90 -9.42
N PRO A 119 -5.35 4.98 -9.95
CA PRO A 119 -4.84 6.12 -9.19
C PRO A 119 -5.97 7.11 -8.86
N VAL A 120 -6.07 7.55 -7.60
CA VAL A 120 -7.14 8.47 -7.17
C VAL A 120 -6.90 9.88 -7.69
N PHE A 121 -5.68 10.41 -7.54
CA PHE A 121 -5.29 11.71 -8.08
C PHE A 121 -4.41 11.55 -9.31
N LYS A 122 -4.33 12.61 -10.10
CA LYS A 122 -3.62 12.59 -11.38
C LYS A 122 -2.17 12.14 -11.24
N ILE A 123 -1.86 11.02 -11.92
CA ILE A 123 -0.50 10.56 -12.20
C ILE A 123 -0.41 10.38 -13.70
N LYS A 124 0.34 11.23 -14.40
CA LYS A 124 0.34 11.30 -15.86
C LYS A 124 -1.08 11.62 -16.40
N ASN A 125 -1.56 10.86 -17.39
CA ASN A 125 -2.83 11.14 -18.08
C ASN A 125 -4.02 10.29 -17.59
N ARG A 126 -3.82 9.39 -16.63
CA ARG A 126 -4.87 8.49 -16.13
C ARG A 126 -5.07 8.67 -14.64
N TYR A 127 -6.33 8.81 -14.23
CA TYR A 127 -6.73 8.84 -12.83
C TYR A 127 -8.23 8.59 -12.71
N LEU A 128 -8.66 8.04 -11.58
CA LEU A 128 -10.07 7.82 -11.28
C LEU A 128 -10.78 9.13 -10.98
N GLY A 129 -10.11 10.06 -10.36
CA GLY A 129 -10.74 11.20 -9.71
C GLY A 129 -11.57 10.77 -8.49
N LEU A 130 -12.10 11.73 -7.76
CA LEU A 130 -12.90 11.45 -6.58
C LEU A 130 -14.23 10.78 -6.93
N TYR A 131 -14.88 11.20 -8.02
CA TYR A 131 -16.13 10.58 -8.51
C TYR A 131 -15.92 9.14 -8.98
N GLY A 132 -14.85 8.89 -9.74
CA GLY A 132 -14.51 7.54 -10.18
C GLY A 132 -14.21 6.61 -8.99
N LEU A 133 -13.52 7.12 -7.96
CA LEU A 133 -13.28 6.38 -6.73
C LEU A 133 -14.59 5.96 -6.05
N ILE A 134 -15.52 6.89 -5.83
CA ILE A 134 -16.83 6.59 -5.23
C ILE A 134 -17.57 5.51 -6.03
N ASN A 135 -17.57 5.64 -7.35
CA ASN A 135 -18.30 4.72 -8.21
C ASN A 135 -17.75 3.29 -8.12
N ILE A 136 -16.43 3.11 -8.12
CA ILE A 136 -15.85 1.76 -8.05
C ILE A 136 -15.83 1.20 -6.63
N MET A 137 -15.83 2.04 -5.59
CA MET A 137 -15.93 1.60 -4.18
C MET A 137 -17.19 0.77 -3.92
N LYS A 138 -18.29 1.07 -4.61
CA LYS A 138 -19.58 0.33 -4.49
C LYS A 138 -19.44 -1.17 -4.81
N TYR A 139 -18.45 -1.53 -5.62
CA TYR A 139 -18.17 -2.92 -6.02
C TYR A 139 -17.13 -3.61 -5.15
N ASN A 140 -16.59 -2.91 -4.14
CA ASN A 140 -15.59 -3.45 -3.24
C ASN A 140 -16.18 -3.70 -1.84
N PRO A 141 -16.54 -4.96 -1.48
CA PRO A 141 -17.02 -5.30 -0.14
C PRO A 141 -15.90 -5.39 0.91
N LYS A 142 -14.64 -5.23 0.49
CA LYS A 142 -13.49 -5.27 1.37
C LYS A 142 -13.06 -3.85 1.78
N LYS A 143 -12.09 -3.77 2.71
CA LYS A 143 -11.51 -2.49 3.10
C LYS A 143 -10.92 -1.78 1.89
N THR A 144 -11.30 -0.50 1.74
CA THR A 144 -10.84 0.35 0.64
C THR A 144 -9.73 1.28 1.08
N ILE A 145 -8.61 1.18 0.41
CA ILE A 145 -7.44 2.03 0.59
C ILE A 145 -7.24 2.90 -0.65
N ALA A 146 -7.22 4.21 -0.50
CA ALA A 146 -6.93 5.11 -1.61
C ALA A 146 -5.44 5.07 -1.97
N LEU A 147 -5.11 4.97 -3.28
CA LEU A 147 -3.73 4.96 -3.76
C LEU A 147 -3.58 5.83 -4.99
N GLY A 148 -2.41 6.45 -5.14
CA GLY A 148 -1.98 7.16 -6.34
C GLY A 148 -2.18 8.67 -6.29
N GLY A 149 -1.07 9.40 -6.46
CA GLY A 149 -1.02 10.86 -6.48
C GLY A 149 -1.31 11.55 -5.15
N ILE A 150 -1.34 10.81 -4.03
CA ILE A 150 -1.65 11.34 -2.70
C ILE A 150 -0.43 12.03 -2.11
N ASN A 151 -0.64 13.27 -1.65
CA ASN A 151 0.39 14.12 -1.04
C ASN A 151 -0.22 14.99 0.07
N GLN A 152 0.60 15.82 0.73
CA GLN A 152 0.18 16.68 1.84
C GLN A 152 -0.91 17.70 1.46
N LYS A 153 -0.94 18.14 0.17
CA LYS A 153 -1.90 19.15 -0.29
C LYS A 153 -3.30 18.56 -0.51
N ASN A 154 -3.38 17.32 -1.02
CA ASN A 154 -4.64 16.72 -1.46
C ASN A 154 -5.23 15.67 -0.49
N ILE A 155 -4.49 15.22 0.51
CA ILE A 155 -4.97 14.25 1.52
C ILE A 155 -6.27 14.69 2.20
N LYS A 156 -6.49 15.99 2.35
CA LYS A 156 -7.70 16.55 2.96
C LYS A 156 -8.97 16.15 2.22
N PHE A 157 -8.92 15.99 0.91
CA PHE A 157 -10.07 15.57 0.09
C PHE A 157 -10.48 14.12 0.31
N LEU A 158 -9.61 13.27 0.86
CA LEU A 158 -9.95 11.88 1.19
C LEU A 158 -10.77 11.76 2.47
N LYS A 159 -10.79 12.78 3.33
CA LYS A 159 -11.50 12.74 4.62
C LYS A 159 -13.02 12.70 4.49
N ILE A 160 -13.55 13.15 3.35
CA ILE A 160 -15.01 13.16 3.09
C ILE A 160 -15.54 11.80 2.64
N PHE A 161 -14.65 10.84 2.35
CA PHE A 161 -15.02 9.50 1.93
C PHE A 161 -14.86 8.51 3.08
N ASN A 162 -15.72 7.49 3.10
CA ASN A 162 -15.62 6.38 4.05
C ASN A 162 -14.53 5.40 3.59
N LEU A 163 -13.26 5.81 3.70
CA LEU A 163 -12.09 5.03 3.37
C LEU A 163 -11.48 4.42 4.64
N ASP A 164 -10.96 3.21 4.52
CA ASP A 164 -10.23 2.55 5.62
C ASP A 164 -8.79 3.06 5.74
N GLY A 165 -8.24 3.66 4.66
CA GLY A 165 -6.88 4.18 4.67
C GLY A 165 -6.42 4.78 3.35
N PHE A 166 -5.12 5.08 3.30
CA PHE A 166 -4.46 5.52 2.09
C PHE A 166 -3.04 4.96 1.99
N ALA A 167 -2.55 4.88 0.75
CA ALA A 167 -1.19 4.48 0.43
C ALA A 167 -0.52 5.55 -0.45
N ALA A 168 0.71 5.90 -0.14
CA ALA A 168 1.41 6.97 -0.84
C ALA A 168 2.93 6.77 -0.87
N ILE A 169 3.60 7.54 -1.73
CA ILE A 169 5.04 7.77 -1.73
C ILE A 169 5.28 9.23 -1.34
N ASP A 170 4.78 10.16 -2.14
CA ASP A 170 5.05 11.60 -2.01
C ASP A 170 4.54 12.21 -0.69
N TYR A 171 3.53 11.60 -0.07
CA TYR A 171 3.04 12.03 1.25
C TYR A 171 4.08 11.84 2.36
N PHE A 172 4.87 10.76 2.29
CA PHE A 172 5.87 10.39 3.29
C PHE A 172 7.29 10.84 2.93
N ASP A 173 7.55 11.20 1.67
CA ASP A 173 8.87 11.64 1.21
C ASP A 173 9.12 13.11 1.60
N LYS A 174 9.93 13.32 2.65
CA LYS A 174 10.28 14.66 3.15
C LYS A 174 10.97 15.54 2.11
N LYS A 175 11.64 14.97 1.10
CA LYS A 175 12.29 15.75 0.04
C LYS A 175 11.30 16.48 -0.87
N LYS A 176 10.04 16.04 -0.89
CA LYS A 176 8.95 16.61 -1.70
C LYS A 176 7.94 17.43 -0.89
N ALA A 177 8.09 17.51 0.44
CA ALA A 177 7.28 18.40 1.25
C ALA A 177 7.61 19.85 0.87
N PRO A 178 6.63 20.73 0.66
CA PRO A 178 6.91 22.15 0.42
C PRO A 178 7.67 22.68 1.63
N LYS A 179 8.83 23.33 1.40
CA LYS A 179 9.52 24.09 2.43
C LYS A 179 8.47 25.04 3.04
N LYS A 180 8.30 25.00 4.36
CA LYS A 180 7.52 26.05 5.04
C LYS A 180 8.15 27.36 4.62
N LEU A 181 7.43 28.19 3.85
CA LEU A 181 7.79 29.59 3.68
C LEU A 181 7.87 30.14 5.11
N GLY A 182 9.06 30.62 5.46
CA GLY A 182 9.28 31.28 6.73
C GLY A 182 8.23 32.38 6.90
N ALA A 183 7.58 32.37 8.06
CA ALA A 183 6.77 33.51 8.47
C ALA A 183 7.70 34.74 8.56
N PHE A 184 7.40 35.75 7.74
CA PHE A 184 7.85 37.10 7.95
C PHE A 184 6.91 37.73 8.95
#